data_93fab1eabf21d01a277ec0eec2d13a60
#
_entry.id   93fab1eabf21d01a277ec0eec2d13a60
#
_cell.length_a   1.000
_cell.length_b   1.000
_cell.length_c   1.000
_cell.angle_alpha   90.00
_cell.angle_beta   90.00
_cell.angle_gamma   90.00
#
_symmetry.space_group_name_H-M   'P 1'
#
loop_
_entity.id
_entity.type
_entity.pdbx_description
1 polymer ?
#
loop_
_entity_poly.entity_id
_entity_poly.type
_entity_poly.pdbx_seq_one_letter_code
_entity_poly.pdbx_strand_id
1 'polypeptide(L)'
;MASSLSRRVSGPAGAIMSCSPAMPNTFPAIAIPEGEIEISAIRAQGAGGQNVNKVSSAVHLRFDIRASSLPEHWKARLLGSRDQRITRDGVLVIKAQQHRSLERNREEALARLHELVARAAAVPRQRRPTRPTRSSREKRLESKTRRGQVKKLRGRIRSAD
;
A
#
# COMPACT_ATOMS: atom_id res chain seq x y z
N MET A 1 -63.65 -20.10 37.31
CA MET A 1 -63.15 -21.07 36.34
C MET A 1 -62.88 -20.37 35.05
N ALA A 2 -61.68 -19.96 34.78
CA ALA A 2 -61.28 -19.44 33.46
C ALA A 2 -59.76 -19.56 33.33
N SER A 3 -59.32 -20.54 32.56
CA SER A 3 -57.92 -20.81 32.23
C SER A 3 -57.42 -19.79 31.22
N SER A 4 -56.38 -19.03 31.58
CA SER A 4 -55.69 -18.17 30.65
C SER A 4 -54.50 -18.91 29.99
N LEU A 5 -54.64 -19.22 28.69
CA LEU A 5 -53.55 -19.73 27.87
C LEU A 5 -52.59 -18.59 27.52
N SER A 6 -51.38 -18.64 28.08
CA SER A 6 -50.28 -17.79 27.66
C SER A 6 -49.62 -18.36 26.39
N ARG A 7 -49.76 -17.70 25.25
CA ARG A 7 -49.06 -18.02 24.01
C ARG A 7 -47.68 -17.40 24.10
N ARG A 8 -46.65 -18.25 24.19
CA ARG A 8 -45.24 -17.84 23.97
C ARG A 8 -45.02 -17.65 22.49
N VAL A 9 -44.71 -16.42 22.08
CA VAL A 9 -44.28 -16.11 20.75
C VAL A 9 -42.77 -16.33 20.70
N SER A 10 -42.34 -17.40 20.05
CA SER A 10 -40.94 -17.68 19.73
C SER A 10 -40.53 -16.81 18.55
N GLY A 11 -39.74 -15.77 18.83
CA GLY A 11 -39.09 -14.98 17.76
C GLY A 11 -37.95 -15.76 17.12
N PRO A 12 -37.69 -15.62 15.82
CA PRO A 12 -36.58 -16.27 15.17
C PRO A 12 -35.23 -15.65 15.63
N ALA A 13 -34.33 -16.52 16.05
CA ALA A 13 -32.96 -16.18 16.38
C ALA A 13 -32.29 -15.52 15.17
N GLY A 14 -31.87 -14.26 15.37
CA GLY A 14 -31.08 -13.55 14.38
C GLY A 14 -29.78 -14.29 14.08
N ALA A 15 -29.61 -14.71 12.83
CA ALA A 15 -28.35 -15.23 12.31
C ALA A 15 -27.30 -14.13 12.38
N ILE A 16 -26.40 -14.26 13.35
CA ILE A 16 -25.17 -13.45 13.40
C ILE A 16 -24.36 -13.88 12.18
N MET A 17 -24.33 -13.01 11.17
CA MET A 17 -23.39 -13.13 10.06
C MET A 17 -21.98 -13.14 10.67
N SER A 18 -21.38 -14.32 10.73
CA SER A 18 -19.97 -14.47 11.08
C SER A 18 -19.17 -13.72 10.02
N CYS A 19 -18.60 -12.60 10.47
CA CYS A 19 -17.55 -11.92 9.74
C CYS A 19 -16.44 -12.93 9.49
N SER A 20 -16.27 -13.40 8.27
CA SER A 20 -15.16 -14.27 7.89
C SER A 20 -13.85 -13.61 8.30
N PRO A 21 -12.96 -14.30 9.02
CA PRO A 21 -11.67 -13.75 9.37
C PRO A 21 -10.93 -13.43 8.07
N ALA A 22 -10.39 -12.21 8.01
CA ALA A 22 -9.50 -11.79 6.94
C ALA A 22 -8.46 -12.88 6.73
N MET A 23 -8.37 -13.40 5.51
CA MET A 23 -7.38 -14.40 5.12
C MET A 23 -6.01 -13.88 5.53
N PRO A 24 -5.20 -14.58 6.33
CA PRO A 24 -3.84 -14.17 6.60
C PRO A 24 -3.13 -14.06 5.24
N ASN A 25 -2.54 -12.90 4.97
CA ASN A 25 -1.62 -12.70 3.86
C ASN A 25 -0.43 -13.65 4.05
N THR A 26 -0.60 -14.90 3.69
CA THR A 26 0.47 -15.90 3.69
C THR A 26 1.35 -15.61 2.48
N PHE A 27 2.17 -14.57 2.60
CA PHE A 27 3.26 -14.41 1.66
C PHE A 27 4.20 -15.61 1.87
N PRO A 28 4.63 -16.29 0.81
CA PRO A 28 5.62 -17.35 0.96
C PRO A 28 6.81 -16.77 1.72
N ALA A 29 7.28 -17.48 2.73
CA ALA A 29 8.46 -17.09 3.49
C ALA A 29 9.65 -17.04 2.51
N ILE A 30 9.99 -15.82 2.09
CA ILE A 30 11.08 -15.59 1.16
C ILE A 30 12.34 -15.56 2.01
N ALA A 31 13.08 -16.68 2.02
CA ALA A 31 14.38 -16.72 2.64
C ALA A 31 15.40 -16.05 1.71
N ILE A 32 15.82 -14.84 2.06
CA ILE A 32 16.93 -14.16 1.41
C ILE A 32 18.19 -14.53 2.20
N PRO A 33 19.20 -15.13 1.58
CA PRO A 33 20.45 -15.46 2.27
C PRO A 33 21.11 -14.17 2.78
N GLU A 34 21.59 -14.17 4.02
CA GLU A 34 22.29 -13.01 4.60
C GLU A 34 23.55 -12.60 3.82
N GLY A 35 24.19 -13.55 3.14
CA GLY A 35 25.36 -13.29 2.29
C GLY A 35 25.09 -12.41 1.06
N GLU A 36 23.83 -12.25 0.65
CA GLU A 36 23.43 -11.38 -0.46
C GLU A 36 23.10 -9.95 -0.01
N ILE A 37 23.10 -9.71 1.31
CA ILE A 37 22.73 -8.43 1.92
C ILE A 37 23.96 -7.78 2.50
N GLU A 38 24.34 -6.62 1.98
CA GLU A 38 25.40 -5.80 2.54
C GLU A 38 24.82 -4.77 3.50
N ILE A 39 25.24 -4.80 4.77
CA ILE A 39 24.77 -3.88 5.81
C ILE A 39 25.94 -3.07 6.33
N SER A 40 25.86 -1.75 6.22
CA SER A 40 26.87 -0.81 6.76
C SER A 40 26.23 0.16 7.75
N ALA A 41 26.91 0.40 8.85
CA ALA A 41 26.54 1.42 9.83
C ALA A 41 26.96 2.81 9.33
N ILE A 42 26.04 3.75 9.31
CA ILE A 42 26.28 5.13 8.92
C ILE A 42 25.84 6.09 10.03
N ARG A 43 26.35 7.32 9.98
CA ARG A 43 25.89 8.38 10.88
C ARG A 43 24.44 8.75 10.56
N ALA A 44 23.60 8.84 11.59
CA ALA A 44 22.24 9.31 11.43
C ALA A 44 22.24 10.79 11.02
N GLN A 45 21.37 11.15 10.08
CA GLN A 45 21.16 12.53 9.65
C GLN A 45 19.85 13.04 10.28
N GLY A 46 19.88 14.20 10.93
CA GLY A 46 18.69 14.82 11.51
C GLY A 46 19.03 16.03 12.37
N ALA A 47 18.02 16.82 12.72
CA ALA A 47 18.11 17.97 13.62
C ALA A 47 18.24 17.52 15.10
N GLY A 48 19.25 16.69 15.40
CA GLY A 48 19.49 16.15 16.73
C GLY A 48 20.70 16.82 17.40
N GLY A 49 20.74 16.76 18.75
CA GLY A 49 21.85 17.27 19.53
C GLY A 49 23.16 16.51 19.31
N GLN A 50 24.19 16.81 20.12
CA GLN A 50 25.55 16.29 19.94
C GLN A 50 25.72 14.77 19.80
N ASN A 51 24.78 13.97 20.39
CA ASN A 51 24.83 12.51 20.31
C ASN A 51 24.52 11.96 18.90
N VAL A 52 23.65 12.61 18.13
CA VAL A 52 23.29 12.15 16.77
C VAL A 52 24.48 12.20 15.83
N ASN A 53 25.36 13.18 16.02
CA ASN A 53 26.56 13.38 15.19
C ASN A 53 27.74 12.46 15.57
N LYS A 54 27.72 11.87 16.78
CA LYS A 54 28.82 11.04 17.29
C LYS A 54 28.59 9.54 17.13
N VAL A 55 27.32 9.09 17.04
CA VAL A 55 26.97 7.67 17.04
C VAL A 55 26.49 7.24 15.66
N SER A 56 27.11 6.20 15.11
CA SER A 56 26.69 5.57 13.83
C SER A 56 25.58 4.55 14.07
N SER A 57 24.40 5.04 14.47
CA SER A 57 23.24 4.18 14.74
C SER A 57 22.35 3.95 13.51
N ALA A 58 22.53 4.69 12.44
CA ALA A 58 21.77 4.48 11.21
C ALA A 58 22.40 3.34 10.39
N VAL A 59 21.53 2.65 9.64
CA VAL A 59 21.89 1.51 8.80
C VAL A 59 21.63 1.82 7.34
N HIS A 60 22.60 1.47 6.53
CA HIS A 60 22.52 1.48 5.08
C HIS A 60 22.59 0.04 4.58
N LEU A 61 21.49 -0.47 4.06
CA LEU A 61 21.37 -1.81 3.50
C LEU A 61 21.45 -1.70 1.98
N ARG A 62 22.28 -2.53 1.36
CA ARG A 62 22.41 -2.70 -0.08
C ARG A 62 22.11 -4.14 -0.45
N PHE A 63 21.31 -4.34 -1.48
CA PHE A 63 20.93 -5.65 -1.98
C PHE A 63 20.94 -5.61 -3.51
N ASP A 64 21.77 -6.46 -4.11
CA ASP A 64 21.84 -6.58 -5.57
C ASP A 64 20.72 -7.51 -6.06
N ILE A 65 19.72 -6.93 -6.74
CA ILE A 65 18.58 -7.67 -7.26
C ILE A 65 19.03 -8.64 -8.36
N ARG A 66 20.01 -8.24 -9.21
CA ARG A 66 20.42 -9.05 -10.35
C ARG A 66 21.22 -10.26 -9.93
N ALA A 67 22.15 -10.07 -9.00
CA ALA A 67 23.02 -11.15 -8.48
C ALA A 67 22.31 -12.06 -7.47
N SER A 68 21.15 -11.67 -6.95
CA SER A 68 20.43 -12.40 -5.91
C SER A 68 19.90 -13.75 -6.36
N SER A 69 19.59 -14.63 -5.39
CA SER A 69 18.96 -15.94 -5.59
C SER A 69 17.44 -15.86 -5.88
N LEU A 70 16.88 -14.65 -6.01
CA LEU A 70 15.46 -14.47 -6.29
C LEU A 70 15.04 -15.02 -7.65
N PRO A 71 13.79 -15.53 -7.80
CA PRO A 71 13.25 -15.96 -9.10
C PRO A 71 13.24 -14.81 -10.13
N GLU A 72 13.58 -15.11 -11.39
CA GLU A 72 13.68 -14.09 -12.44
C GLU A 72 12.43 -13.22 -12.62
N HIS A 73 11.25 -13.80 -12.44
CA HIS A 73 10.00 -13.03 -12.56
C HIS A 73 9.80 -12.02 -11.41
N TRP A 74 10.43 -12.24 -10.22
CA TRP A 74 10.43 -11.25 -9.14
C TRP A 74 11.47 -10.17 -9.40
N LYS A 75 12.68 -10.56 -9.87
CA LYS A 75 13.71 -9.61 -10.30
C LYS A 75 13.17 -8.65 -11.37
N ALA A 76 12.52 -9.17 -12.40
CA ALA A 76 11.92 -8.37 -13.45
C ALA A 76 10.87 -7.38 -12.90
N ARG A 77 10.05 -7.78 -11.91
CA ARG A 77 9.06 -6.89 -11.28
C ARG A 77 9.71 -5.85 -10.41
N LEU A 78 10.74 -6.20 -9.63
CA LEU A 78 11.49 -5.24 -8.81
C LEU A 78 12.15 -4.19 -9.68
N LEU A 79 12.85 -4.58 -10.74
CA LEU A 79 13.51 -3.68 -11.66
C LEU A 79 12.50 -2.83 -12.48
N GLY A 80 11.33 -3.39 -12.79
CA GLY A 80 10.25 -2.67 -13.45
C GLY A 80 9.45 -1.74 -12.52
N SER A 81 9.62 -1.85 -11.20
CA SER A 81 9.00 -0.93 -10.26
C SER A 81 9.69 0.43 -10.33
N ARG A 82 8.92 1.52 -10.34
CA ARG A 82 9.47 2.88 -10.31
C ARG A 82 9.81 3.31 -8.87
N ASP A 83 10.50 2.44 -8.13
CA ASP A 83 10.91 2.74 -6.75
C ASP A 83 12.25 3.50 -6.77
N GLN A 84 12.27 4.67 -6.13
CA GLN A 84 13.48 5.52 -6.06
C GLN A 84 14.64 4.88 -5.28
N ARG A 85 14.37 3.82 -4.51
CA ARG A 85 15.38 3.07 -3.76
C ARG A 85 16.16 2.10 -4.64
N ILE A 86 15.71 1.84 -5.85
CA ILE A 86 16.39 0.97 -6.81
C ILE A 86 17.22 1.82 -7.75
N THR A 87 18.53 1.58 -7.75
CA THR A 87 19.47 2.28 -8.64
C THR A 87 19.33 1.76 -10.08
N ARG A 88 19.88 2.49 -11.05
CA ARG A 88 19.91 2.07 -12.46
C ARG A 88 20.67 0.75 -12.67
N ASP A 89 21.63 0.47 -11.81
CA ASP A 89 22.42 -0.77 -11.85
C ASP A 89 21.64 -1.99 -11.31
N GLY A 90 20.47 -1.78 -10.71
CA GLY A 90 19.65 -2.83 -10.13
C GLY A 90 19.96 -3.12 -8.66
N VAL A 91 20.65 -2.23 -7.98
CA VAL A 91 20.92 -2.34 -6.55
C VAL A 91 19.84 -1.63 -5.75
N LEU A 92 19.19 -2.33 -4.84
CA LEU A 92 18.24 -1.78 -3.88
C LEU A 92 18.99 -1.21 -2.69
N VAL A 93 18.73 0.06 -2.37
CA VAL A 93 19.38 0.79 -1.27
C VAL A 93 18.32 1.22 -0.25
N ILE A 94 18.43 0.73 0.99
CA ILE A 94 17.52 1.07 2.09
C ILE A 94 18.30 1.76 3.21
N LYS A 95 17.81 2.93 3.64
CA LYS A 95 18.32 3.63 4.83
C LYS A 95 17.33 3.49 5.97
N ALA A 96 17.78 3.02 7.13
CA ALA A 96 17.01 2.96 8.36
C ALA A 96 17.72 3.77 9.45
N GLN A 97 17.02 4.77 9.99
CA GLN A 97 17.58 5.70 11.00
C GLN A 97 16.51 6.16 12.00
N GLN A 98 15.40 5.43 12.12
CA GLN A 98 14.28 5.85 12.97
C GLN A 98 14.52 5.56 14.45
N HIS A 99 15.34 4.54 14.72
CA HIS A 99 15.63 4.11 16.08
C HIS A 99 17.01 4.62 16.56
N ARG A 100 17.14 4.76 17.89
CA ARG A 100 18.42 5.09 18.51
C ARG A 100 19.40 3.91 18.55
N SER A 101 18.89 2.68 18.46
CA SER A 101 19.67 1.45 18.48
C SER A 101 20.01 1.00 17.06
N LEU A 102 21.28 0.63 16.84
CA LEU A 102 21.75 0.07 15.59
C LEU A 102 20.99 -1.22 15.22
N GLU A 103 20.76 -2.09 16.21
CA GLU A 103 20.08 -3.38 16.06
C GLU A 103 18.66 -3.19 15.54
N ARG A 104 17.89 -2.29 16.17
CA ARG A 104 16.52 -1.99 15.72
C ARG A 104 16.47 -1.40 14.32
N ASN A 105 17.43 -0.56 13.95
CA ASN A 105 17.53 -0.03 12.59
C ASN A 105 17.90 -1.12 11.59
N ARG A 106 18.71 -2.12 11.98
CA ARG A 106 19.02 -3.30 11.17
C ARG A 106 17.77 -4.15 10.93
N GLU A 107 17.03 -4.46 11.97
CA GLU A 107 15.76 -5.20 11.89
C GLU A 107 14.75 -4.47 10.98
N GLU A 108 14.64 -3.16 11.14
CA GLU A 108 13.76 -2.34 10.31
C GLU A 108 14.18 -2.35 8.84
N ALA A 109 15.48 -2.25 8.55
CA ALA A 109 15.99 -2.31 7.18
C ALA A 109 15.68 -3.66 6.52
N LEU A 110 15.86 -4.76 7.25
CA LEU A 110 15.51 -6.11 6.80
C LEU A 110 14.00 -6.26 6.59
N ALA A 111 13.18 -5.78 7.51
CA ALA A 111 11.73 -5.81 7.38
C ALA A 111 11.26 -5.08 6.12
N ARG A 112 11.83 -3.91 5.82
CA ARG A 112 11.55 -3.15 4.59
C ARG A 112 11.99 -3.88 3.32
N LEU A 113 13.13 -4.56 3.36
CA LEU A 113 13.58 -5.41 2.25
C LEU A 113 12.59 -6.53 1.99
N HIS A 114 12.21 -7.28 3.04
CA HIS A 114 11.23 -8.37 2.93
C HIS A 114 9.87 -7.88 2.41
N GLU A 115 9.39 -6.73 2.88
CA GLU A 115 8.14 -6.13 2.39
C GLU A 115 8.20 -5.81 0.90
N LEU A 116 9.31 -5.27 0.40
CA LEU A 116 9.50 -4.96 -1.01
C LEU A 116 9.50 -6.22 -1.87
N VAL A 117 10.23 -7.25 -1.43
CA VAL A 117 10.29 -8.52 -2.15
C VAL A 117 8.93 -9.22 -2.11
N ALA A 118 8.22 -9.18 -0.98
CA ALA A 118 6.87 -9.72 -0.86
C ALA A 118 5.88 -9.01 -1.79
N ARG A 119 5.97 -7.70 -1.96
CA ARG A 119 5.16 -6.94 -2.95
C ARG A 119 5.46 -7.39 -4.38
N ALA A 120 6.73 -7.65 -4.69
CA ALA A 120 7.11 -8.15 -6.00
C ALA A 120 6.65 -9.60 -6.25
N ALA A 121 6.60 -10.42 -5.20
CA ALA A 121 6.08 -11.78 -5.26
C ALA A 121 4.56 -11.80 -5.47
N ALA A 122 3.83 -10.84 -4.89
CA ALA A 122 2.38 -10.75 -5.03
C ALA A 122 1.98 -10.46 -6.48
N VAL A 123 1.15 -11.34 -7.05
CA VAL A 123 0.56 -11.12 -8.37
C VAL A 123 -0.70 -10.27 -8.21
N PRO A 124 -0.73 -9.02 -8.70
CA PRO A 124 -1.94 -8.23 -8.62
C PRO A 124 -3.05 -8.88 -9.43
N ARG A 125 -4.21 -9.04 -8.80
CA ARG A 125 -5.40 -9.58 -9.48
C ARG A 125 -5.77 -8.65 -10.62
N GLN A 126 -5.93 -9.20 -11.84
CA GLN A 126 -6.34 -8.42 -12.99
C GLN A 126 -7.71 -7.78 -12.75
N ARG A 127 -7.74 -6.44 -12.79
CA ARG A 127 -8.97 -5.69 -12.61
C ARG A 127 -9.86 -5.86 -13.84
N ARG A 128 -11.02 -6.50 -13.67
CA ARG A 128 -12.02 -6.57 -14.74
C ARG A 128 -12.65 -5.19 -14.93
N PRO A 129 -12.74 -4.66 -16.16
CA PRO A 129 -13.40 -3.41 -16.42
C PRO A 129 -14.90 -3.53 -16.09
N THR A 130 -15.41 -2.65 -15.25
CA THR A 130 -16.83 -2.58 -14.90
C THR A 130 -17.51 -1.47 -15.69
N ARG A 131 -18.71 -1.72 -16.18
CA ARG A 131 -19.51 -0.67 -16.82
C ARG A 131 -20.09 0.27 -15.77
N PRO A 132 -20.16 1.59 -16.02
CA PRO A 132 -20.82 2.52 -15.13
C PRO A 132 -22.30 2.15 -14.94
N THR A 133 -22.81 2.32 -13.72
CA THR A 133 -24.23 2.09 -13.41
C THR A 133 -25.12 3.07 -14.18
N ARG A 134 -26.41 2.72 -14.37
CA ARG A 134 -27.39 3.61 -15.03
C ARG A 134 -27.49 4.97 -14.34
N SER A 135 -27.57 4.99 -13.00
CA SER A 135 -27.64 6.22 -12.21
C SER A 135 -26.38 7.09 -12.38
N SER A 136 -25.19 6.50 -12.48
CA SER A 136 -23.96 7.24 -12.75
C SER A 136 -23.96 7.92 -14.12
N ARG A 137 -24.51 7.25 -15.13
CA ARG A 137 -24.67 7.83 -16.48
C ARG A 137 -25.66 9.00 -16.48
N GLU A 138 -26.81 8.84 -15.82
CA GLU A 138 -27.84 9.87 -15.67
C GLU A 138 -27.28 11.11 -14.96
N LYS A 139 -26.65 10.95 -13.81
CA LYS A 139 -25.98 12.06 -13.09
C LYS A 139 -24.92 12.77 -13.94
N ARG A 140 -24.16 12.03 -14.75
CA ARG A 140 -23.18 12.64 -15.65
C ARG A 140 -23.85 13.46 -16.74
N LEU A 141 -24.95 12.98 -17.31
CA LEU A 141 -25.72 13.70 -18.33
C LEU A 141 -26.35 14.97 -17.75
N GLU A 142 -27.01 14.88 -16.59
CA GLU A 142 -27.57 16.02 -15.87
C GLU A 142 -26.51 17.09 -15.58
N SER A 143 -25.35 16.67 -15.08
CA SER A 143 -24.23 17.58 -14.82
C SER A 143 -23.73 18.28 -16.10
N LYS A 144 -23.66 17.54 -17.22
CA LYS A 144 -23.32 18.12 -18.53
C LYS A 144 -24.35 19.13 -19.00
N THR A 145 -25.66 18.79 -18.90
CA THR A 145 -26.76 19.66 -19.31
C THR A 145 -26.75 20.94 -18.48
N ARG A 146 -26.65 20.84 -17.15
CA ARG A 146 -26.55 21.98 -16.24
C ARG A 146 -25.37 22.91 -16.58
N ARG A 147 -24.18 22.33 -16.82
CA ARG A 147 -22.99 23.10 -17.25
C ARG A 147 -23.21 23.78 -18.60
N GLY A 148 -23.89 23.09 -19.54
CA GLY A 148 -24.25 23.66 -20.84
C GLY A 148 -25.19 24.87 -20.72
N GLN A 149 -26.21 24.79 -19.87
CA GLN A 149 -27.12 25.89 -19.59
C GLN A 149 -26.38 27.07 -18.98
N VAL A 150 -25.52 26.86 -17.97
CA VAL A 150 -24.72 27.94 -17.37
C VAL A 150 -23.79 28.57 -18.40
N LYS A 151 -23.20 27.82 -19.32
CA LYS A 151 -22.38 28.38 -20.41
C LYS A 151 -23.19 29.23 -21.39
N LYS A 152 -24.43 28.81 -21.74
CA LYS A 152 -25.31 29.59 -22.61
C LYS A 152 -25.70 30.91 -21.95
N LEU A 153 -25.97 30.93 -20.63
CA LEU A 153 -26.28 32.14 -19.88
C LEU A 153 -25.09 33.11 -19.74
N ARG A 154 -23.85 32.62 -19.89
CA ARG A 154 -22.64 33.46 -19.91
C ARG A 154 -22.33 34.02 -21.31
N GLY A 155 -23.20 33.83 -22.27
CA GLY A 155 -23.03 34.38 -23.60
C GLY A 155 -22.86 35.90 -23.56
N ARG A 156 -22.05 36.43 -24.49
CA ARG A 156 -21.70 37.84 -24.63
C ARG A 156 -22.99 38.69 -24.60
N ILE A 157 -23.13 39.57 -23.61
CA ILE A 157 -24.17 40.62 -23.62
C ILE A 157 -23.87 41.48 -24.84
N ARG A 158 -24.70 41.39 -25.89
CA ARG A 158 -24.67 42.35 -26.96
C ARG A 158 -25.17 43.65 -26.33
N SER A 159 -24.29 44.64 -26.19
CA SER A 159 -24.70 45.99 -25.92
C SER A 159 -25.66 46.36 -27.02
N ALA A 160 -26.93 46.59 -26.65
CA ALA A 160 -27.90 47.23 -27.54
C ALA A 160 -27.47 48.71 -27.62
N ASP A 161 -26.99 49.12 -28.80
CA ASP A 161 -26.90 50.51 -29.17
C ASP A 161 -28.33 51.06 -29.41
#